data_f53223cae411f77ba3141e45b3fd1413
#
_entry.id   f53223cae411f77ba3141e45b3fd1413
#
_cell.length_a   1.000
_cell.length_b   1.000
_cell.length_c   1.000
_cell.angle_alpha   90.00
_cell.angle_beta   90.00
_cell.angle_gamma   90.00
#
_symmetry.space_group_name_H-M   'P 1'
#
loop_
_entity.id
_entity.type
_entity.pdbx_description
1 polymer ?
#
loop_
_entity_poly.entity_id
_entity_poly.type
_entity_poly.pdbx_seq_one_letter_code
_entity_poly.pdbx_strand_id
1 'polypeptide(L)'
;MITRRSFVVTGLAGAAATLARPSLLLASRARYDVVLRGGHVVDGSGRAGIDADVAIANGRVAMIGRSLRDSGRVEIDVRGQVVAPGFVDIHSHGDGTLWQDPRAESVIRQGITTIVVGQDGFSRAPATSDENGTRSFRSFGDLWDALGNLRPAVNVASMVGLGTVRSFAVGDANRPATAAEMRRMTQVVDDALANGACGVSSGLEYTPGAFAPREELVALCRPLARHRLPYATHLRNEDDWLVDAVGEAIAVARDAGCPLQISHLKTQGPRNWGKLDEVFARVAAARRSGQDVTFDRYPYLAYQTGLTNLFPVWSRDGGVRELLSRVGQADAGERIRRETLAKVELIGGWDNVMISGVSSAEDKPAEGKRLGGYAAALGRDPYDVAVDLLRRSGGNVGMVGFAMSERNLERILAHPYGMVCTDGGAFAIEGPARRGHPHPRGLGSFPRVLARYVRERRALSLEQAIRKMSSLPAARVGLRGRGWLARGFAADVVVFDAATIEDRATFADPFQYP
;
A
#
# COMPACT_ATOMS: atom_id res chain seq x y z
N MET A 1 3.76 -18.94 17.23
CA MET A 1 5.16 -18.96 17.72
C MET A 1 6.03 -19.56 16.62
N ILE A 2 6.70 -18.76 15.82
CA ILE A 2 7.53 -19.24 14.71
C ILE A 2 8.99 -19.25 15.16
N THR A 3 9.56 -20.44 15.10
CA THR A 3 10.92 -20.77 15.51
C THR A 3 11.96 -20.43 14.45
N ARG A 4 13.13 -20.07 14.93
CA ARG A 4 14.37 -19.67 14.24
C ARG A 4 14.89 -20.73 13.26
N ARG A 5 15.51 -20.29 12.12
CA ARG A 5 16.61 -21.00 11.41
C ARG A 5 17.50 -19.99 10.68
N SER A 6 18.68 -19.94 11.11
CA SER A 6 20.05 -20.22 10.71
C SER A 6 20.44 -19.79 9.29
N PHE A 7 21.21 -18.70 9.18
CA PHE A 7 22.12 -18.45 8.08
C PHE A 7 23.39 -19.31 8.26
N VAL A 8 23.75 -20.11 7.27
CA VAL A 8 25.00 -20.87 7.20
C VAL A 8 26.01 -20.09 6.36
N VAL A 9 27.13 -19.73 6.97
CA VAL A 9 28.33 -19.25 6.26
C VAL A 9 29.33 -20.39 6.23
N THR A 10 29.69 -20.85 5.05
CA THR A 10 30.78 -21.82 4.83
C THR A 10 32.06 -21.05 4.45
N GLY A 11 33.07 -21.11 5.24
CA GLY A 11 34.41 -20.59 4.95
C GLY A 11 35.48 -21.59 5.35
N LEU A 12 36.36 -21.89 4.41
CA LEU A 12 37.44 -22.90 4.47
C LEU A 12 38.50 -22.60 5.53
N ALA A 13 38.97 -23.69 6.14
CA ALA A 13 40.10 -23.72 7.06
C ALA A 13 41.47 -23.83 6.34
N GLY A 14 42.42 -23.07 6.81
CA GLY A 14 43.85 -23.26 6.53
C GLY A 14 44.62 -23.38 7.84
N ALA A 15 45.30 -24.50 8.04
CA ALA A 15 46.03 -24.82 9.26
C ALA A 15 47.42 -24.17 9.32
N ALA A 16 47.77 -23.59 10.45
CA ALA A 16 49.17 -23.43 10.90
C ALA A 16 49.22 -23.62 12.42
N ALA A 17 49.88 -24.69 12.87
CA ALA A 17 50.10 -24.99 14.28
C ALA A 17 51.34 -24.24 14.76
N THR A 18 51.16 -23.41 15.81
CA THR A 18 52.26 -22.99 16.71
C THR A 18 51.77 -23.12 18.15
N LEU A 19 52.53 -23.87 18.92
CA LEU A 19 52.34 -24.12 20.35
C LEU A 19 52.42 -22.83 21.16
N ALA A 20 51.29 -22.40 21.70
CA ALA A 20 51.24 -21.40 22.76
C ALA A 20 50.24 -21.87 23.85
N ARG A 21 50.68 -21.72 25.11
CA ARG A 21 50.00 -22.11 26.34
C ARG A 21 48.48 -21.77 26.32
N PRO A 22 47.60 -22.60 26.91
CA PRO A 22 46.19 -22.25 27.04
C PRO A 22 46.03 -21.15 28.11
N SER A 23 46.13 -19.90 27.68
CA SER A 23 45.39 -18.85 28.38
C SER A 23 43.92 -19.17 28.14
N LEU A 24 43.20 -19.51 29.19
CA LEU A 24 41.76 -19.53 29.27
C LEU A 24 41.26 -18.12 28.92
N LEU A 25 41.23 -17.79 27.62
CA LEU A 25 40.36 -16.77 27.10
C LEU A 25 38.94 -17.30 27.35
N LEU A 26 38.34 -16.89 28.46
CA LEU A 26 36.90 -16.86 28.64
C LEU A 26 36.39 -16.13 27.37
N ALA A 27 36.01 -16.91 26.35
CA ALA A 27 35.26 -16.39 25.22
C ALA A 27 34.05 -15.72 25.83
N SER A 28 34.03 -14.39 25.88
CA SER A 28 32.90 -13.63 26.39
C SER A 28 31.70 -14.08 25.57
N ARG A 29 30.80 -14.81 26.24
CA ARG A 29 29.57 -15.27 25.57
C ARG A 29 28.90 -14.03 25.05
N ALA A 30 28.81 -13.88 23.70
CA ALA A 30 28.17 -12.74 23.09
C ALA A 30 26.78 -12.53 23.73
N ARG A 31 26.57 -11.36 24.31
CA ARG A 31 25.34 -11.04 25.06
C ARG A 31 24.14 -10.82 24.12
N TYR A 32 24.43 -10.42 22.89
CA TYR A 32 23.43 -10.09 21.89
C TYR A 32 23.55 -10.98 20.65
N ASP A 33 22.45 -11.11 19.90
CA ASP A 33 22.45 -11.82 18.61
C ASP A 33 23.13 -10.96 17.54
N VAL A 34 22.78 -9.66 17.49
CA VAL A 34 23.35 -8.67 16.54
C VAL A 34 23.62 -7.37 17.29
N VAL A 35 24.70 -6.69 16.94
CA VAL A 35 24.95 -5.30 17.33
C VAL A 35 25.27 -4.48 16.07
N LEU A 36 24.49 -3.41 15.86
CA LEU A 36 24.77 -2.39 14.87
C LEU A 36 25.60 -1.29 15.54
N ARG A 37 26.81 -1.01 15.01
CA ARG A 37 27.79 -0.13 15.65
C ARG A 37 27.84 1.25 15.03
N GLY A 38 27.64 2.30 15.86
CA GLY A 38 27.95 3.69 15.53
C GLY A 38 27.05 4.34 14.49
N GLY A 39 25.82 3.86 14.32
CA GLY A 39 24.87 4.44 13.37
C GLY A 39 24.17 5.69 13.89
N HIS A 40 23.66 6.52 12.97
CA HIS A 40 22.75 7.61 13.31
C HIS A 40 21.34 7.06 13.51
N VAL A 41 20.94 6.86 14.77
CA VAL A 41 19.67 6.22 15.14
C VAL A 41 18.54 7.23 15.13
N VAL A 42 17.57 7.04 14.23
CA VAL A 42 16.29 7.79 14.16
C VAL A 42 15.17 6.84 14.57
N ASP A 43 14.69 6.99 15.80
CA ASP A 43 13.87 6.00 16.52
C ASP A 43 12.40 5.88 16.06
N GLY A 44 11.96 6.70 15.12
CA GLY A 44 10.58 6.76 14.65
C GLY A 44 9.66 7.70 15.44
N SER A 45 10.15 8.36 16.49
CA SER A 45 9.36 9.31 17.30
C SER A 45 9.11 10.65 16.58
N GLY A 46 9.93 10.99 15.59
CA GLY A 46 9.99 12.31 14.98
C GLY A 46 10.91 13.29 15.73
N ARG A 47 11.59 12.85 16.81
CA ARG A 47 12.64 13.59 17.49
C ARG A 47 13.97 13.44 16.76
N ALA A 48 14.90 14.38 17.00
CA ALA A 48 16.25 14.35 16.44
C ALA A 48 16.94 13.00 16.71
N GLY A 49 17.63 12.47 15.71
CA GLY A 49 18.42 11.25 15.81
C GLY A 49 19.65 11.42 16.71
N ILE A 50 20.22 10.31 17.14
CA ILE A 50 21.42 10.25 17.95
C ILE A 50 22.41 9.22 17.40
N ASP A 51 23.71 9.49 17.51
CA ASP A 51 24.72 8.49 17.19
C ASP A 51 24.81 7.48 18.33
N ALA A 52 24.52 6.21 18.01
CA ALA A 52 24.42 5.13 18.99
C ALA A 52 24.60 3.74 18.36
N ASP A 53 24.88 2.76 19.20
CA ASP A 53 24.79 1.34 18.86
C ASP A 53 23.36 0.82 19.14
N VAL A 54 22.93 -0.15 18.33
CA VAL A 54 21.65 -0.86 18.54
C VAL A 54 21.95 -2.35 18.73
N ALA A 55 21.62 -2.88 19.91
CA ALA A 55 21.77 -4.28 20.23
C ALA A 55 20.43 -5.03 20.11
N ILE A 56 20.46 -6.19 19.46
CA ILE A 56 19.31 -7.05 19.18
C ILE A 56 19.54 -8.40 19.86
N ALA A 57 18.53 -8.86 20.60
CA ALA A 57 18.51 -10.20 21.20
C ALA A 57 17.10 -10.79 21.09
N ASN A 58 17.02 -12.08 20.74
CA ASN A 58 15.76 -12.80 20.63
C ASN A 58 14.71 -12.12 19.71
N GLY A 59 15.18 -11.52 18.60
CA GLY A 59 14.33 -10.81 17.64
C GLY A 59 13.72 -9.51 18.17
N ARG A 60 14.28 -8.94 19.24
CA ARG A 60 13.85 -7.67 19.84
C ARG A 60 15.01 -6.72 20.01
N VAL A 61 14.73 -5.42 19.99
CA VAL A 61 15.67 -4.38 20.40
C VAL A 61 15.93 -4.57 21.90
N ALA A 62 17.15 -4.95 22.25
CA ALA A 62 17.56 -5.19 23.62
C ALA A 62 18.06 -3.90 24.30
N MET A 63 18.85 -3.10 23.57
CA MET A 63 19.43 -1.86 24.05
C MET A 63 19.75 -0.91 22.89
N ILE A 64 19.65 0.38 23.16
CA ILE A 64 20.19 1.47 22.33
C ILE A 64 21.05 2.32 23.25
N GLY A 65 22.29 2.58 22.86
CA GLY A 65 23.19 3.37 23.70
C GLY A 65 24.51 3.70 23.01
N ARG A 66 25.16 4.77 23.48
CA ARG A 66 26.47 5.16 22.95
C ARG A 66 27.53 4.17 23.41
N SER A 67 28.29 3.60 22.47
CA SER A 67 29.44 2.73 22.72
C SER A 67 29.14 1.57 23.68
N LEU A 68 28.22 0.67 23.27
CA LEU A 68 27.89 -0.52 24.05
C LEU A 68 29.13 -1.41 24.22
N ARG A 69 29.44 -1.77 25.48
CA ARG A 69 30.62 -2.60 25.82
C ARG A 69 30.41 -4.08 25.48
N ASP A 70 29.18 -4.55 25.57
CA ASP A 70 28.84 -5.96 25.31
C ASP A 70 28.89 -6.27 23.80
N SER A 71 29.37 -7.46 23.44
CA SER A 71 29.48 -7.92 22.05
C SER A 71 28.23 -8.64 21.57
N GLY A 72 28.01 -8.59 20.25
CA GLY A 72 27.05 -9.39 19.52
C GLY A 72 27.69 -10.64 18.92
N ARG A 73 26.91 -11.67 18.61
CA ARG A 73 27.34 -12.79 17.78
C ARG A 73 27.72 -12.32 16.37
N VAL A 74 26.97 -11.33 15.87
CA VAL A 74 27.21 -10.61 14.63
C VAL A 74 27.33 -9.14 14.97
N GLU A 75 28.41 -8.52 14.53
CA GLU A 75 28.59 -7.07 14.65
C GLU A 75 28.65 -6.47 13.26
N ILE A 76 27.88 -5.41 13.03
CA ILE A 76 27.78 -4.71 11.76
C ILE A 76 28.18 -3.26 12.00
N ASP A 77 29.22 -2.79 11.33
CA ASP A 77 29.61 -1.39 11.32
C ASP A 77 28.65 -0.60 10.42
N VAL A 78 27.92 0.33 11.01
CA VAL A 78 26.93 1.18 10.33
C VAL A 78 27.24 2.67 10.53
N ARG A 79 28.52 3.00 10.77
CA ARG A 79 28.96 4.40 10.89
C ARG A 79 28.70 5.17 9.60
N GLY A 80 28.17 6.38 9.74
CA GLY A 80 27.76 7.21 8.61
C GLY A 80 26.42 6.82 7.98
N GLN A 81 25.77 5.75 8.48
CA GLN A 81 24.47 5.30 8.00
C GLN A 81 23.37 5.61 9.01
N VAL A 82 22.15 5.75 8.51
CA VAL A 82 20.93 5.89 9.33
C VAL A 82 20.45 4.50 9.74
N VAL A 83 20.15 4.35 11.04
CA VAL A 83 19.48 3.17 11.61
C VAL A 83 18.08 3.59 12.03
N ALA A 84 17.06 3.02 11.39
CA ALA A 84 15.66 3.38 11.62
C ALA A 84 14.79 2.13 11.86
N PRO A 85 13.57 2.28 12.43
CA PRO A 85 12.61 1.18 12.44
C PRO A 85 12.33 0.71 11.01
N GLY A 86 12.19 -0.59 10.81
CA GLY A 86 11.69 -1.12 9.54
C GLY A 86 10.36 -0.45 9.16
N PHE A 87 10.25 -0.06 7.90
CA PHE A 87 9.12 0.73 7.44
C PHE A 87 7.82 -0.08 7.42
N VAL A 88 6.71 0.61 7.61
CA VAL A 88 5.34 0.08 7.56
C VAL A 88 4.61 0.74 6.41
N ASP A 89 4.32 -0.03 5.38
CA ASP A 89 3.50 0.41 4.26
C ASP A 89 2.02 0.30 4.65
N ILE A 90 1.40 1.43 4.94
CA ILE A 90 0.01 1.51 5.43
C ILE A 90 -1.01 1.14 4.37
N HIS A 91 -0.63 1.17 3.09
CA HIS A 91 -1.51 0.92 1.96
C HIS A 91 -0.74 0.14 0.87
N SER A 92 -0.94 -1.18 0.85
CA SER A 92 -0.28 -2.10 -0.07
C SER A 92 -1.28 -3.04 -0.75
N HIS A 93 -1.02 -3.36 -2.02
CA HIS A 93 -1.69 -4.40 -2.79
C HIS A 93 -0.80 -5.65 -2.97
N GLY A 94 0.16 -5.83 -2.06
CA GLY A 94 1.07 -6.97 -2.06
C GLY A 94 0.40 -8.33 -1.90
N ASP A 95 -0.80 -8.37 -1.32
CA ASP A 95 -1.61 -9.59 -1.18
C ASP A 95 -1.97 -10.26 -2.52
N GLY A 96 -1.86 -9.55 -3.65
CA GLY A 96 -2.02 -10.11 -4.98
C GLY A 96 -0.82 -10.94 -5.46
N THR A 97 0.39 -10.58 -5.04
CA THR A 97 1.65 -11.11 -5.58
C THR A 97 2.43 -11.98 -4.60
N LEU A 98 2.22 -11.85 -3.30
CA LEU A 98 2.89 -12.66 -2.26
C LEU A 98 2.74 -14.17 -2.46
N TRP A 99 1.61 -14.63 -3.00
CA TRP A 99 1.34 -16.06 -3.25
C TRP A 99 2.15 -16.61 -4.41
N GLN A 100 2.67 -15.76 -5.28
CA GLN A 100 3.49 -16.12 -6.42
C GLN A 100 4.99 -16.02 -6.08
N ASP A 101 5.35 -15.02 -5.27
CA ASP A 101 6.71 -14.83 -4.78
C ASP A 101 6.71 -14.26 -3.34
N PRO A 102 6.84 -15.14 -2.34
CA PRO A 102 6.83 -14.71 -0.93
C PRO A 102 8.09 -13.94 -0.51
N ARG A 103 9.11 -13.84 -1.37
CA ARG A 103 10.31 -13.04 -1.09
C ARG A 103 9.99 -11.55 -0.99
N ALA A 104 8.91 -11.09 -1.66
CA ALA A 104 8.45 -9.70 -1.64
C ALA A 104 9.59 -8.69 -1.88
N GLU A 105 10.47 -8.98 -2.85
CA GLU A 105 11.74 -8.26 -3.00
C GLU A 105 11.58 -6.76 -3.19
N SER A 106 10.60 -6.31 -4.02
CA SER A 106 10.38 -4.87 -4.20
C SER A 106 9.96 -4.16 -2.92
N VAL A 107 9.35 -4.89 -1.98
CA VAL A 107 8.93 -4.35 -0.68
C VAL A 107 10.13 -4.26 0.26
N ILE A 108 10.82 -5.40 0.48
CA ILE A 108 11.90 -5.46 1.47
C ILE A 108 13.11 -4.59 1.07
N ARG A 109 13.38 -4.44 -0.23
CA ARG A 109 14.47 -3.60 -0.74
C ARG A 109 14.21 -2.10 -0.59
N GLN A 110 12.97 -1.69 -0.34
CA GLN A 110 12.62 -0.33 0.06
C GLN A 110 12.74 -0.09 1.58
N GLY A 111 13.20 -1.08 2.35
CA GLY A 111 13.24 -1.02 3.82
C GLY A 111 11.91 -1.30 4.50
N ILE A 112 10.88 -1.72 3.75
CA ILE A 112 9.55 -2.04 4.26
C ILE A 112 9.59 -3.44 4.87
N THR A 113 9.28 -3.54 6.14
CA THR A 113 9.25 -4.81 6.90
C THR A 113 7.83 -5.27 7.22
N THR A 114 6.86 -4.38 7.05
CA THR A 114 5.43 -4.68 7.28
C THR A 114 4.58 -4.03 6.20
N ILE A 115 3.64 -4.78 5.63
CA ILE A 115 2.63 -4.28 4.70
C ILE A 115 1.23 -4.42 5.29
N VAL A 116 0.39 -3.42 5.04
CA VAL A 116 -1.04 -3.44 5.37
C VAL A 116 -1.82 -3.61 4.08
N VAL A 117 -2.36 -4.78 3.88
CA VAL A 117 -3.13 -5.17 2.69
C VAL A 117 -4.64 -5.17 2.97
N GLY A 118 -5.45 -5.63 2.02
CA GLY A 118 -6.90 -5.57 2.14
C GLY A 118 -7.42 -4.15 1.95
N GLN A 119 -6.84 -3.40 1.03
CA GLN A 119 -7.09 -1.99 0.77
C GLN A 119 -8.17 -1.78 -0.31
N ASP A 120 -8.69 -0.55 -0.39
CA ASP A 120 -9.62 -0.09 -1.43
C ASP A 120 -10.87 -0.96 -1.59
N GLY A 121 -11.31 -1.57 -0.48
CA GLY A 121 -12.49 -2.41 -0.44
C GLY A 121 -12.26 -3.86 -0.88
N PHE A 122 -11.03 -4.27 -1.18
CA PHE A 122 -10.71 -5.63 -1.62
C PHE A 122 -9.80 -6.34 -0.61
N SER A 123 -10.21 -7.55 -0.18
CA SER A 123 -9.41 -8.41 0.69
C SER A 123 -9.46 -9.87 0.21
N ARG A 124 -8.48 -10.69 0.61
CA ARG A 124 -8.41 -12.10 0.21
C ARG A 124 -9.38 -13.00 0.95
N ALA A 125 -10.05 -12.47 1.96
CA ALA A 125 -11.13 -13.09 2.71
C ALA A 125 -12.22 -12.03 2.99
N PRO A 126 -13.50 -12.42 3.03
CA PRO A 126 -14.03 -13.74 2.69
C PRO A 126 -14.20 -13.94 1.17
N ALA A 127 -14.01 -15.15 0.69
CA ALA A 127 -14.31 -15.48 -0.70
C ALA A 127 -14.67 -16.98 -0.82
N THR A 128 -15.44 -17.33 -1.86
CA THR A 128 -15.85 -18.72 -2.13
C THR A 128 -15.03 -19.39 -3.22
N SER A 129 -14.31 -18.61 -4.02
CA SER A 129 -13.51 -19.09 -5.14
C SER A 129 -12.32 -18.16 -5.38
N ASP A 130 -11.28 -18.68 -6.02
CA ASP A 130 -10.18 -17.89 -6.51
C ASP A 130 -10.63 -17.07 -7.73
N GLU A 131 -10.34 -15.78 -7.75
CA GLU A 131 -10.67 -14.88 -8.84
C GLU A 131 -9.39 -14.42 -9.56
N ASN A 132 -9.43 -14.41 -10.90
CA ASN A 132 -8.35 -13.91 -11.74
C ASN A 132 -6.97 -14.53 -11.41
N GLY A 133 -6.95 -15.81 -11.03
CA GLY A 133 -5.72 -16.52 -10.66
C GLY A 133 -5.10 -16.05 -9.34
N THR A 134 -5.84 -15.32 -8.53
CA THR A 134 -5.42 -14.88 -7.20
C THR A 134 -6.10 -15.69 -6.13
N ARG A 135 -5.30 -16.27 -5.23
CA ARG A 135 -5.76 -17.10 -4.13
C ARG A 135 -6.63 -16.32 -3.15
N SER A 136 -7.79 -16.88 -2.81
CA SER A 136 -8.77 -16.32 -1.88
C SER A 136 -9.09 -17.33 -0.76
N PHE A 137 -9.68 -16.85 0.34
CA PHE A 137 -9.90 -17.65 1.54
C PHE A 137 -11.31 -17.42 2.07
N ARG A 138 -11.90 -18.46 2.67
CA ARG A 138 -13.26 -18.41 3.22
C ARG A 138 -13.36 -17.51 4.45
N SER A 139 -12.30 -17.48 5.25
CA SER A 139 -12.24 -16.70 6.48
C SER A 139 -10.88 -16.03 6.69
N PHE A 140 -10.80 -15.06 7.60
CA PHE A 140 -9.52 -14.48 8.03
C PHE A 140 -8.64 -15.50 8.79
N GLY A 141 -9.23 -16.47 9.48
CA GLY A 141 -8.48 -17.59 10.07
C GLY A 141 -7.72 -18.39 9.01
N ASP A 142 -8.42 -18.81 7.95
CA ASP A 142 -7.80 -19.55 6.82
C ASP A 142 -6.70 -18.73 6.13
N LEU A 143 -6.91 -17.41 5.99
CA LEU A 143 -5.89 -16.50 5.44
C LEU A 143 -4.63 -16.47 6.30
N TRP A 144 -4.76 -16.37 7.63
CA TRP A 144 -3.61 -16.34 8.55
C TRP A 144 -2.86 -17.67 8.58
N ASP A 145 -3.56 -18.80 8.57
CA ASP A 145 -2.96 -20.13 8.50
C ASP A 145 -2.17 -20.30 7.20
N ALA A 146 -2.74 -19.87 6.08
CA ALA A 146 -2.08 -19.92 4.79
C ALA A 146 -0.86 -19.01 4.71
N LEU A 147 -0.91 -17.78 5.25
CA LEU A 147 0.24 -16.87 5.34
C LEU A 147 1.32 -17.42 6.27
N GLY A 148 0.94 -18.06 7.38
CA GLY A 148 1.86 -18.74 8.29
C GLY A 148 2.62 -19.88 7.60
N ASN A 149 1.99 -20.60 6.70
CA ASN A 149 2.61 -21.65 5.89
C ASN A 149 3.46 -21.09 4.74
N LEU A 150 3.04 -19.98 4.13
CA LEU A 150 3.76 -19.30 3.05
C LEU A 150 5.08 -18.68 3.52
N ARG A 151 5.12 -18.17 4.75
CA ARG A 151 6.29 -17.51 5.38
C ARG A 151 6.87 -16.38 4.52
N PRO A 152 6.08 -15.35 4.20
CA PRO A 152 6.59 -14.24 3.41
C PRO A 152 7.75 -13.54 4.11
N ALA A 153 8.63 -12.89 3.34
CA ALA A 153 9.80 -12.17 3.84
C ALA A 153 9.45 -10.90 4.66
N VAL A 154 8.19 -10.48 4.62
CA VAL A 154 7.67 -9.30 5.34
C VAL A 154 6.53 -9.70 6.28
N ASN A 155 6.28 -8.88 7.31
CA ASN A 155 5.08 -9.01 8.13
C ASN A 155 3.86 -8.53 7.33
N VAL A 156 2.73 -9.20 7.51
CA VAL A 156 1.47 -8.86 6.84
C VAL A 156 0.40 -8.56 7.88
N ALA A 157 -0.26 -7.42 7.74
CA ALA A 157 -1.52 -7.10 8.39
C ALA A 157 -2.57 -6.91 7.29
N SER A 158 -3.84 -7.23 7.54
CA SER A 158 -4.90 -7.07 6.54
C SER A 158 -6.12 -6.38 7.13
N MET A 159 -6.69 -5.47 6.36
CA MET A 159 -8.05 -4.98 6.57
C MET A 159 -9.05 -5.91 5.90
N VAL A 160 -10.31 -5.87 6.33
CA VAL A 160 -11.41 -6.52 5.61
C VAL A 160 -12.00 -5.54 4.60
N GLY A 161 -12.06 -5.94 3.33
CA GLY A 161 -12.55 -5.10 2.24
C GLY A 161 -14.07 -5.14 2.11
N LEU A 162 -14.76 -3.99 2.22
CA LEU A 162 -16.22 -3.91 2.12
C LEU A 162 -16.75 -4.22 0.72
N GLY A 163 -15.95 -3.98 -0.33
CA GLY A 163 -16.28 -4.43 -1.68
C GLY A 163 -16.32 -5.95 -1.77
N THR A 164 -15.33 -6.64 -1.18
CA THR A 164 -15.31 -8.11 -1.09
C THR A 164 -16.49 -8.63 -0.26
N VAL A 165 -16.78 -8.02 0.90
CA VAL A 165 -17.92 -8.39 1.75
C VAL A 165 -19.24 -8.20 1.01
N ARG A 166 -19.38 -7.10 0.25
CA ARG A 166 -20.57 -6.82 -0.54
C ARG A 166 -20.71 -7.80 -1.71
N SER A 167 -19.64 -8.06 -2.45
CA SER A 167 -19.65 -9.08 -3.53
C SER A 167 -20.08 -10.44 -3.01
N PHE A 168 -19.58 -10.83 -1.84
CA PHE A 168 -19.94 -12.10 -1.19
C PHE A 168 -21.41 -12.21 -0.77
N ALA A 169 -22.08 -11.10 -0.40
CA ALA A 169 -23.45 -11.11 0.12
C ALA A 169 -24.50 -10.67 -0.90
N VAL A 170 -24.20 -9.65 -1.72
CA VAL A 170 -25.12 -8.96 -2.65
C VAL A 170 -24.77 -9.25 -4.11
N GLY A 171 -23.48 -9.51 -4.42
CA GLY A 171 -22.95 -9.57 -5.79
C GLY A 171 -22.69 -8.17 -6.37
N ASP A 172 -22.65 -8.09 -7.71
CA ASP A 172 -22.29 -6.87 -8.46
C ASP A 172 -23.50 -5.98 -8.79
N ALA A 173 -24.65 -6.22 -8.19
CA ALA A 173 -25.89 -5.49 -8.48
C ALA A 173 -25.90 -4.08 -7.85
N ASN A 174 -26.32 -3.09 -8.65
CA ASN A 174 -26.53 -1.71 -8.23
C ASN A 174 -27.88 -1.56 -7.52
N ARG A 175 -27.97 -2.01 -6.29
CA ARG A 175 -29.13 -1.89 -5.43
C ARG A 175 -28.71 -1.84 -3.96
N PRO A 176 -29.52 -1.30 -3.04
CA PRO A 176 -29.30 -1.45 -1.61
C PRO A 176 -29.27 -2.92 -1.19
N ALA A 177 -28.51 -3.22 -0.15
CA ALA A 177 -28.53 -4.54 0.49
C ALA A 177 -29.85 -4.75 1.24
N THR A 178 -30.41 -5.95 1.18
CA THR A 178 -31.54 -6.34 2.01
C THR A 178 -31.14 -6.46 3.48
N ALA A 179 -32.12 -6.48 4.39
CA ALA A 179 -31.86 -6.67 5.82
C ALA A 179 -31.13 -7.99 6.14
N ALA A 180 -31.38 -9.07 5.35
CA ALA A 180 -30.69 -10.34 5.50
C ALA A 180 -29.23 -10.26 5.04
N GLU A 181 -28.97 -9.62 3.90
CA GLU A 181 -27.63 -9.37 3.37
C GLU A 181 -26.83 -8.46 4.32
N MET A 182 -27.44 -7.40 4.86
CA MET A 182 -26.81 -6.54 5.87
C MET A 182 -26.39 -7.32 7.12
N ARG A 183 -27.24 -8.19 7.64
CA ARG A 183 -26.87 -9.06 8.78
C ARG A 183 -25.69 -9.96 8.43
N ARG A 184 -25.69 -10.57 7.24
CA ARG A 184 -24.59 -11.41 6.75
C ARG A 184 -23.29 -10.63 6.63
N MET A 185 -23.32 -9.44 6.03
CA MET A 185 -22.15 -8.57 5.89
C MET A 185 -21.58 -8.14 7.26
N THR A 186 -22.47 -7.73 8.18
CA THR A 186 -22.04 -7.34 9.55
C THR A 186 -21.37 -8.51 10.26
N GLN A 187 -21.94 -9.72 10.19
CA GLN A 187 -21.34 -10.92 10.78
C GLN A 187 -19.94 -11.18 10.22
N VAL A 188 -19.76 -11.08 8.91
CA VAL A 188 -18.46 -11.26 8.24
C VAL A 188 -17.43 -10.24 8.72
N VAL A 189 -17.83 -8.98 8.89
CA VAL A 189 -16.94 -7.92 9.42
C VAL A 189 -16.58 -8.20 10.88
N ASP A 190 -17.54 -8.58 11.71
CA ASP A 190 -17.31 -8.92 13.11
C ASP A 190 -16.35 -10.12 13.25
N ASP A 191 -16.55 -11.16 12.45
CA ASP A 191 -15.70 -12.36 12.43
C ASP A 191 -14.27 -12.01 11.96
N ALA A 192 -14.12 -11.18 10.93
CA ALA A 192 -12.82 -10.73 10.46
C ALA A 192 -12.05 -9.96 11.54
N LEU A 193 -12.70 -9.04 12.23
CA LEU A 193 -12.11 -8.26 13.31
C LEU A 193 -11.75 -9.15 14.52
N ALA A 194 -12.60 -10.11 14.86
CA ALA A 194 -12.32 -11.07 15.93
C ALA A 194 -11.11 -11.97 15.60
N ASN A 195 -10.88 -12.24 14.31
CA ASN A 195 -9.74 -13.00 13.80
C ASN A 195 -8.52 -12.13 13.45
N GLY A 196 -8.45 -10.87 13.89
CA GLY A 196 -7.25 -10.05 13.81
C GLY A 196 -7.13 -9.18 12.55
N ALA A 197 -8.21 -8.92 11.83
CA ALA A 197 -8.21 -7.84 10.84
C ALA A 197 -7.90 -6.50 11.52
N CYS A 198 -7.02 -5.70 10.91
CA CYS A 198 -6.50 -4.46 11.49
C CYS A 198 -7.35 -3.22 11.13
N GLY A 199 -8.51 -3.40 10.55
CA GLY A 199 -9.42 -2.34 10.13
C GLY A 199 -10.38 -2.82 9.07
N VAL A 200 -11.14 -1.88 8.53
CA VAL A 200 -12.06 -2.07 7.41
C VAL A 200 -11.69 -1.12 6.29
N SER A 201 -11.75 -1.57 5.04
CA SER A 201 -11.51 -0.70 3.89
C SER A 201 -12.69 -0.63 2.92
N SER A 202 -12.86 0.50 2.24
CA SER A 202 -13.77 0.62 1.10
C SER A 202 -13.08 1.24 -0.11
N GLY A 203 -13.58 0.93 -1.32
CA GLY A 203 -13.18 1.56 -2.57
C GLY A 203 -14.44 2.01 -3.30
N LEU A 204 -14.78 3.28 -3.17
CA LEU A 204 -16.10 3.80 -3.57
C LEU A 204 -16.14 4.30 -5.03
N GLU A 205 -15.03 4.21 -5.76
CA GLU A 205 -14.99 4.29 -7.22
C GLU A 205 -15.04 2.91 -7.90
N TYR A 206 -14.92 1.82 -7.11
CA TYR A 206 -14.89 0.44 -7.61
C TYR A 206 -16.18 -0.29 -7.33
N THR A 207 -16.70 -1.03 -8.32
CA THR A 207 -17.87 -1.90 -8.12
C THR A 207 -17.45 -3.21 -7.46
N PRO A 208 -18.28 -3.78 -6.57
CA PRO A 208 -19.61 -3.30 -6.16
C PRO A 208 -19.60 -2.25 -5.03
N GLY A 209 -18.44 -1.85 -4.47
CA GLY A 209 -18.33 -0.86 -3.39
C GLY A 209 -18.97 0.50 -3.74
N ALA A 210 -18.86 0.92 -5.01
CA ALA A 210 -19.45 2.16 -5.52
C ALA A 210 -20.99 2.22 -5.37
N PHE A 211 -21.65 1.08 -5.27
CA PHE A 211 -23.10 0.96 -5.11
C PHE A 211 -23.55 0.97 -3.64
N ALA A 212 -22.61 0.95 -2.70
CA ALA A 212 -22.93 0.99 -1.28
C ALA A 212 -23.46 2.38 -0.88
N PRO A 213 -24.68 2.49 -0.32
CA PRO A 213 -25.14 3.73 0.26
C PRO A 213 -24.42 4.02 1.59
N ARG A 214 -24.47 5.28 2.02
CA ARG A 214 -23.77 5.72 3.24
C ARG A 214 -24.18 4.92 4.48
N GLU A 215 -25.45 4.61 4.62
CA GLU A 215 -26.02 3.89 5.76
C GLU A 215 -25.43 2.47 5.88
N GLU A 216 -25.19 1.81 4.75
CA GLU A 216 -24.50 0.51 4.68
C GLU A 216 -23.09 0.64 5.21
N LEU A 217 -22.32 1.63 4.73
CA LEU A 217 -20.96 1.89 5.18
C LEU A 217 -20.89 2.17 6.69
N VAL A 218 -21.79 3.02 7.21
CA VAL A 218 -21.89 3.32 8.65
C VAL A 218 -22.14 2.06 9.45
N ALA A 219 -23.10 1.23 9.04
CA ALA A 219 -23.45 0.01 9.75
C ALA A 219 -22.27 -0.99 9.81
N LEU A 220 -21.57 -1.16 8.69
CA LEU A 220 -20.42 -2.07 8.59
C LEU A 220 -19.16 -1.54 9.29
N CYS A 221 -19.05 -0.23 9.49
CA CYS A 221 -17.93 0.38 10.22
C CYS A 221 -18.14 0.47 11.73
N ARG A 222 -19.38 0.37 12.25
CA ARG A 222 -19.68 0.46 13.70
C ARG A 222 -18.86 -0.50 14.58
N PRO A 223 -18.58 -1.75 14.17
CA PRO A 223 -17.75 -2.65 14.96
C PRO A 223 -16.33 -2.13 15.25
N LEU A 224 -15.79 -1.24 14.41
CA LEU A 224 -14.46 -0.65 14.58
C LEU A 224 -14.32 0.20 15.85
N ALA A 225 -15.40 0.85 16.30
CA ALA A 225 -15.40 1.76 17.45
C ALA A 225 -14.88 1.07 18.73
N ARG A 226 -15.34 -0.16 19.01
CA ARG A 226 -14.94 -0.94 20.20
C ARG A 226 -13.46 -1.37 20.16
N HIS A 227 -12.90 -1.51 18.96
CA HIS A 227 -11.51 -1.92 18.75
C HIS A 227 -10.55 -0.74 18.54
N ARG A 228 -11.08 0.48 18.34
CA ARG A 228 -10.33 1.68 17.94
C ARG A 228 -9.51 1.46 16.66
N LEU A 229 -10.03 0.65 15.74
CA LEU A 229 -9.42 0.37 14.45
C LEU A 229 -9.97 1.31 13.36
N PRO A 230 -9.19 1.59 12.29
CA PRO A 230 -9.57 2.56 11.29
C PRO A 230 -10.57 2.00 10.26
N TYR A 231 -11.43 2.87 9.79
CA TYR A 231 -12.04 2.80 8.48
C TYR A 231 -11.13 3.49 7.47
N ALA A 232 -10.56 2.72 6.53
CA ALA A 232 -9.78 3.24 5.41
C ALA A 232 -10.67 3.35 4.17
N THR A 233 -10.48 4.38 3.34
CA THR A 233 -11.32 4.53 2.15
C THR A 233 -10.60 5.16 0.97
N HIS A 234 -10.59 4.44 -0.17
CA HIS A 234 -10.55 5.07 -1.47
C HIS A 234 -11.86 5.83 -1.64
N LEU A 235 -11.79 7.14 -1.78
CA LEU A 235 -12.95 8.04 -1.78
C LEU A 235 -13.89 7.72 -2.95
N ARG A 236 -15.16 8.13 -2.83
CA ARG A 236 -16.16 7.97 -3.90
C ARG A 236 -15.83 8.78 -5.15
N ASN A 237 -15.04 9.83 -5.00
CA ASN A 237 -14.54 10.63 -6.10
C ASN A 237 -13.25 11.33 -5.68
N GLU A 238 -12.27 11.39 -6.57
CA GLU A 238 -10.97 12.02 -6.33
C GLU A 238 -10.72 13.20 -7.29
N ASP A 239 -11.76 13.63 -8.01
CA ASP A 239 -11.71 14.70 -9.00
C ASP A 239 -12.76 15.81 -8.73
N ASP A 240 -13.79 15.92 -9.55
CA ASP A 240 -14.75 17.03 -9.47
C ASP A 240 -15.54 17.09 -8.15
N TRP A 241 -15.80 15.94 -7.53
CA TRP A 241 -16.57 15.81 -6.28
C TRP A 241 -15.68 15.41 -5.09
N LEU A 242 -14.36 15.62 -5.19
CA LEU A 242 -13.39 15.26 -4.13
C LEU A 242 -13.79 15.82 -2.76
N VAL A 243 -14.20 17.08 -2.70
CA VAL A 243 -14.52 17.74 -1.43
C VAL A 243 -15.74 17.11 -0.76
N ASP A 244 -16.78 16.77 -1.54
CA ASP A 244 -17.98 16.09 -1.05
C ASP A 244 -17.65 14.66 -0.63
N ALA A 245 -16.81 13.95 -1.38
CA ALA A 245 -16.36 12.61 -1.04
C ALA A 245 -15.56 12.56 0.27
N VAL A 246 -14.70 13.57 0.52
CA VAL A 246 -14.03 13.74 1.82
C VAL A 246 -15.06 14.00 2.93
N GLY A 247 -16.07 14.83 2.67
CA GLY A 247 -17.18 15.08 3.59
C GLY A 247 -17.97 13.80 3.92
N GLU A 248 -18.26 12.96 2.92
CA GLU A 248 -18.90 11.64 3.09
C GLU A 248 -18.05 10.73 3.99
N ALA A 249 -16.75 10.59 3.69
CA ALA A 249 -15.85 9.74 4.48
C ALA A 249 -15.76 10.16 5.94
N ILE A 250 -15.64 11.47 6.20
CA ILE A 250 -15.67 12.04 7.56
C ILE A 250 -16.99 11.72 8.26
N ALA A 251 -18.11 11.88 7.56
CA ALA A 251 -19.42 11.61 8.12
C ALA A 251 -19.67 10.13 8.42
N VAL A 252 -19.23 9.21 7.54
CA VAL A 252 -19.31 7.76 7.78
C VAL A 252 -18.54 7.38 9.03
N ALA A 253 -17.27 7.80 9.14
CA ALA A 253 -16.43 7.47 10.29
C ALA A 253 -16.96 8.08 11.61
N ARG A 254 -17.47 9.33 11.56
CA ARG A 254 -18.11 9.98 12.71
C ARG A 254 -19.34 9.21 13.19
N ASP A 255 -20.25 8.86 12.26
CA ASP A 255 -21.51 8.20 12.59
C ASP A 255 -21.31 6.74 13.00
N ALA A 256 -20.20 6.13 12.58
CA ALA A 256 -19.74 4.82 13.04
C ALA A 256 -18.93 4.88 14.35
N GLY A 257 -18.43 6.05 14.76
CA GLY A 257 -17.62 6.24 15.97
C GLY A 257 -16.20 5.71 15.87
N CYS A 258 -15.62 5.64 14.67
CA CYS A 258 -14.30 5.05 14.43
C CYS A 258 -13.29 6.05 13.84
N PRO A 259 -11.97 5.80 13.96
CA PRO A 259 -10.95 6.57 13.28
C PRO A 259 -11.08 6.48 11.75
N LEU A 260 -10.75 7.56 11.03
CA LEU A 260 -10.74 7.61 9.57
C LEU A 260 -9.31 7.63 9.02
N GLN A 261 -9.06 6.77 8.02
CA GLN A 261 -7.89 6.81 7.16
C GLN A 261 -8.34 7.09 5.72
N ILE A 262 -8.02 8.26 5.16
CA ILE A 262 -8.27 8.55 3.75
C ILE A 262 -7.12 7.93 2.95
N SER A 263 -7.43 6.97 2.11
CA SER A 263 -6.45 6.27 1.27
C SER A 263 -5.87 7.21 0.22
N HIS A 264 -4.55 7.15 0.00
CA HIS A 264 -3.79 7.79 -1.09
C HIS A 264 -4.32 9.16 -1.54
N LEU A 265 -4.62 10.05 -0.58
CA LEU A 265 -5.23 11.37 -0.83
C LEU A 265 -4.59 12.09 -2.02
N LYS A 266 -5.40 12.47 -2.99
CA LYS A 266 -4.98 13.18 -4.20
C LYS A 266 -6.06 14.11 -4.74
N THR A 267 -5.67 14.96 -5.68
CA THR A 267 -6.57 15.81 -6.47
C THR A 267 -6.32 15.48 -7.94
N GLN A 268 -7.25 14.76 -8.58
CA GLN A 268 -7.09 14.32 -9.96
C GLN A 268 -7.56 15.41 -10.95
N GLY A 269 -6.71 15.67 -11.96
CA GLY A 269 -6.98 16.62 -13.02
C GLY A 269 -6.67 18.08 -12.64
N PRO A 270 -6.07 18.86 -13.56
CA PRO A 270 -5.59 20.22 -13.29
C PRO A 270 -6.65 21.16 -12.70
N ARG A 271 -7.89 21.07 -13.16
CA ARG A 271 -9.01 21.90 -12.67
C ARG A 271 -9.36 21.65 -11.18
N ASN A 272 -8.92 20.52 -10.63
CA ASN A 272 -9.22 20.10 -9.26
C ASN A 272 -8.06 20.36 -8.29
N TRP A 273 -6.87 20.76 -8.77
CA TRP A 273 -5.71 20.93 -7.90
C TRP A 273 -5.91 21.99 -6.80
N GLY A 274 -6.73 23.01 -7.06
CA GLY A 274 -7.06 24.05 -6.07
C GLY A 274 -7.91 23.56 -4.88
N LYS A 275 -8.57 22.39 -4.99
CA LYS A 275 -9.46 21.85 -3.95
C LYS A 275 -8.72 21.35 -2.69
N LEU A 276 -7.39 21.18 -2.75
CA LEU A 276 -6.62 20.66 -1.62
C LEU A 276 -6.75 21.52 -0.36
N ASP A 277 -6.88 22.84 -0.50
CA ASP A 277 -7.05 23.75 0.64
C ASP A 277 -8.35 23.48 1.38
N GLU A 278 -9.45 23.26 0.66
CA GLU A 278 -10.74 22.93 1.25
C GLU A 278 -10.73 21.53 1.89
N VAL A 279 -10.08 20.55 1.25
CA VAL A 279 -9.88 19.20 1.82
C VAL A 279 -9.16 19.29 3.16
N PHE A 280 -8.04 20.04 3.25
CA PHE A 280 -7.32 20.23 4.49
C PHE A 280 -8.14 20.98 5.55
N ALA A 281 -8.94 21.96 5.13
CA ALA A 281 -9.84 22.67 6.03
C ALA A 281 -10.90 21.73 6.64
N ARG A 282 -11.50 20.81 5.84
CA ARG A 282 -12.46 19.79 6.32
C ARG A 282 -11.80 18.81 7.28
N VAL A 283 -10.61 18.30 6.96
CA VAL A 283 -9.84 17.42 7.85
C VAL A 283 -9.53 18.13 9.17
N ALA A 284 -9.06 19.37 9.12
CA ALA A 284 -8.77 20.16 10.32
C ALA A 284 -10.03 20.42 11.17
N ALA A 285 -11.17 20.70 10.54
CA ALA A 285 -12.45 20.90 11.25
C ALA A 285 -12.90 19.60 11.95
N ALA A 286 -12.83 18.45 11.26
CA ALA A 286 -13.15 17.15 11.84
C ALA A 286 -12.24 16.83 13.05
N ARG A 287 -10.95 17.10 12.94
CA ARG A 287 -10.01 16.89 14.04
C ARG A 287 -10.25 17.83 15.23
N ARG A 288 -10.61 19.10 14.99
CA ARG A 288 -11.00 20.02 16.08
C ARG A 288 -12.24 19.57 16.81
N SER A 289 -13.18 18.87 16.14
CA SER A 289 -14.34 18.24 16.79
C SER A 289 -14.03 16.92 17.50
N GLY A 290 -12.77 16.51 17.59
CA GLY A 290 -12.32 15.30 18.28
C GLY A 290 -12.26 14.03 17.42
N GLN A 291 -12.58 14.14 16.13
CA GLN A 291 -12.52 12.97 15.23
C GLN A 291 -11.07 12.70 14.80
N ASP A 292 -10.64 11.44 14.90
CA ASP A 292 -9.29 11.02 14.49
C ASP A 292 -9.25 10.73 12.99
N VAL A 293 -8.77 11.72 12.20
CA VAL A 293 -8.64 11.65 10.75
C VAL A 293 -7.17 11.71 10.35
N THR A 294 -6.73 10.76 9.54
CA THR A 294 -5.41 10.73 8.89
C THR A 294 -5.58 10.34 7.42
N PHE A 295 -4.50 10.42 6.67
CA PHE A 295 -4.47 10.02 5.26
C PHE A 295 -3.08 9.49 4.89
N ASP A 296 -2.98 8.79 3.78
CA ASP A 296 -1.70 8.36 3.21
C ASP A 296 -1.50 8.88 1.79
N ARG A 297 -0.27 8.73 1.29
CA ARG A 297 0.10 9.15 -0.05
C ARG A 297 1.39 8.48 -0.51
N TYR A 298 1.44 8.04 -1.77
CA TYR A 298 2.65 7.63 -2.47
C TYR A 298 3.30 8.82 -3.20
N PRO A 299 4.64 8.84 -3.37
CA PRO A 299 5.39 10.01 -3.83
C PRO A 299 5.48 10.13 -5.36
N TYR A 300 4.36 9.98 -6.09
CA TYR A 300 4.32 10.06 -7.55
C TYR A 300 3.13 10.88 -8.06
N LEU A 301 3.25 11.41 -9.30
CA LEU A 301 2.25 12.27 -9.93
C LEU A 301 1.27 11.51 -10.84
N ALA A 302 1.35 10.20 -10.84
CA ALA A 302 0.44 9.32 -11.54
C ALA A 302 -0.21 8.33 -10.56
N TYR A 303 -1.40 7.85 -10.90
CA TYR A 303 -2.09 6.78 -10.17
C TYR A 303 -2.17 5.52 -11.03
N GLN A 304 -2.37 4.36 -10.40
CA GLN A 304 -2.63 3.11 -11.11
C GLN A 304 -3.95 2.52 -10.66
N THR A 305 -4.76 2.08 -11.64
CA THR A 305 -6.07 1.45 -11.43
C THR A 305 -6.43 0.56 -12.62
N GLY A 306 -7.64 -0.02 -12.62
CA GLY A 306 -8.18 -0.70 -13.79
C GLY A 306 -8.67 0.27 -14.87
N LEU A 307 -8.49 -0.06 -16.16
CA LEU A 307 -8.95 0.76 -17.28
C LEU A 307 -10.48 1.00 -17.25
N THR A 308 -11.24 0.06 -16.66
CA THR A 308 -12.69 0.21 -16.45
C THR A 308 -13.05 1.43 -15.59
N ASN A 309 -12.10 2.00 -14.83
CA ASN A 309 -12.34 3.20 -14.02
C ASN A 309 -12.56 4.49 -14.84
N LEU A 310 -12.19 4.48 -16.12
CA LEU A 310 -12.54 5.55 -17.05
C LEU A 310 -14.02 5.53 -17.47
N PHE A 311 -14.68 4.38 -17.33
CA PHE A 311 -16.08 4.18 -17.71
C PHE A 311 -17.02 4.53 -16.55
N PRO A 312 -18.20 5.12 -16.84
CA PRO A 312 -19.11 5.56 -15.79
C PRO A 312 -19.56 4.41 -14.87
N VAL A 313 -19.71 4.70 -13.55
CA VAL A 313 -20.05 3.70 -12.53
C VAL A 313 -21.34 2.94 -12.87
N TRP A 314 -22.39 3.65 -13.34
CA TRP A 314 -23.67 3.04 -13.69
C TRP A 314 -23.55 1.97 -14.78
N SER A 315 -22.59 2.13 -15.70
CA SER A 315 -22.40 1.16 -16.80
C SER A 315 -21.83 -0.17 -16.34
N ARG A 316 -21.24 -0.20 -15.14
CA ARG A 316 -20.61 -1.39 -14.52
C ARG A 316 -21.56 -2.19 -13.63
N ASP A 317 -22.86 -1.83 -13.56
CA ASP A 317 -23.90 -2.60 -12.89
C ASP A 317 -24.00 -4.01 -13.48
N GLY A 318 -23.88 -5.05 -12.67
CA GLY A 318 -23.79 -6.46 -13.08
C GLY A 318 -22.38 -6.89 -13.54
N GLY A 319 -21.36 -6.04 -13.36
CA GLY A 319 -19.96 -6.37 -13.64
C GLY A 319 -19.48 -6.05 -15.05
N VAL A 320 -18.25 -6.48 -15.37
CA VAL A 320 -17.55 -6.14 -16.62
C VAL A 320 -18.26 -6.68 -17.86
N ARG A 321 -18.82 -7.87 -17.79
CA ARG A 321 -19.55 -8.46 -18.95
C ARG A 321 -20.72 -7.59 -19.36
N GLU A 322 -21.47 -7.07 -18.39
CA GLU A 322 -22.60 -6.19 -18.62
C GLU A 322 -22.16 -4.81 -19.13
N LEU A 323 -21.04 -4.26 -18.64
CA LEU A 323 -20.41 -3.08 -19.20
C LEU A 323 -20.12 -3.25 -20.70
N LEU A 324 -19.44 -4.35 -21.07
CA LEU A 324 -19.07 -4.60 -22.47
C LEU A 324 -20.29 -4.85 -23.37
N SER A 325 -21.36 -5.43 -22.83
CA SER A 325 -22.66 -5.56 -23.52
C SER A 325 -23.29 -4.19 -23.78
N ARG A 326 -23.34 -3.31 -22.74
CA ARG A 326 -23.90 -1.95 -22.88
C ARG A 326 -23.13 -1.07 -23.85
N VAL A 327 -21.81 -1.20 -23.93
CA VAL A 327 -20.97 -0.49 -24.91
C VAL A 327 -21.40 -0.81 -26.35
N GLY A 328 -21.94 -2.00 -26.62
CA GLY A 328 -22.45 -2.39 -27.94
C GLY A 328 -23.88 -1.93 -28.26
N GLN A 329 -24.61 -1.33 -27.31
CA GLN A 329 -25.97 -0.84 -27.48
C GLN A 329 -25.96 0.61 -27.96
N ALA A 330 -26.92 1.02 -28.85
CA ALA A 330 -26.91 2.33 -29.45
C ALA A 330 -26.92 3.47 -28.40
N ASP A 331 -28.00 3.61 -27.64
CA ASP A 331 -28.15 4.72 -26.67
C ASP A 331 -27.21 4.63 -25.47
N ALA A 332 -27.07 3.42 -24.89
CA ALA A 332 -26.19 3.21 -23.75
C ALA A 332 -24.72 3.35 -24.15
N GLY A 333 -24.33 2.83 -25.32
CA GLY A 333 -22.96 2.92 -25.83
C GLY A 333 -22.54 4.36 -26.12
N GLU A 334 -23.42 5.17 -26.77
CA GLU A 334 -23.15 6.59 -26.99
C GLU A 334 -22.99 7.37 -25.67
N ARG A 335 -23.86 7.12 -24.71
CA ARG A 335 -23.76 7.74 -23.38
C ARG A 335 -22.46 7.34 -22.69
N ILE A 336 -22.09 6.06 -22.67
CA ILE A 336 -20.84 5.55 -22.09
C ILE A 336 -19.65 6.23 -22.76
N ARG A 337 -19.61 6.28 -24.10
CA ARG A 337 -18.52 6.93 -24.85
C ARG A 337 -18.37 8.39 -24.43
N ARG A 338 -19.45 9.16 -24.42
CA ARG A 338 -19.45 10.58 -24.05
C ARG A 338 -18.94 10.81 -22.63
N GLU A 339 -19.44 10.04 -21.64
CA GLU A 339 -19.02 10.18 -20.24
C GLU A 339 -17.56 9.70 -20.03
N THR A 340 -17.12 8.66 -20.74
CA THR A 340 -15.72 8.21 -20.74
C THR A 340 -14.78 9.27 -21.32
N LEU A 341 -15.13 9.87 -22.45
CA LEU A 341 -14.34 10.94 -23.07
C LEU A 341 -14.22 12.15 -22.13
N ALA A 342 -15.28 12.53 -21.43
CA ALA A 342 -15.25 13.60 -20.43
C ALA A 342 -14.29 13.28 -19.27
N LYS A 343 -14.25 12.03 -18.78
CA LYS A 343 -13.29 11.59 -17.76
C LYS A 343 -11.85 11.62 -18.28
N VAL A 344 -11.63 11.21 -19.51
CA VAL A 344 -10.31 11.26 -20.16
C VAL A 344 -9.84 12.70 -20.36
N GLU A 345 -10.71 13.61 -20.77
CA GLU A 345 -10.40 15.04 -20.87
C GLU A 345 -10.02 15.64 -19.52
N LEU A 346 -10.73 15.28 -18.45
CA LEU A 346 -10.45 15.72 -17.08
C LEU A 346 -9.00 15.42 -16.67
N ILE A 347 -8.46 14.27 -17.05
CA ILE A 347 -7.08 13.88 -16.73
C ILE A 347 -6.05 14.38 -17.76
N GLY A 348 -6.49 15.09 -18.82
CA GLY A 348 -5.64 15.72 -19.82
C GLY A 348 -5.46 14.92 -21.11
N GLY A 349 -6.38 14.00 -21.42
CA GLY A 349 -6.42 13.26 -22.69
C GLY A 349 -5.81 11.85 -22.63
N TRP A 350 -5.94 11.13 -23.74
CA TRP A 350 -5.49 9.74 -23.88
C TRP A 350 -3.97 9.56 -23.74
N ASP A 351 -3.18 10.59 -24.00
CA ASP A 351 -1.73 10.55 -23.76
C ASP A 351 -1.36 10.59 -22.28
N ASN A 352 -2.30 10.88 -21.39
CA ASN A 352 -2.15 10.75 -19.95
C ASN A 352 -2.62 9.39 -19.40
N VAL A 353 -3.02 8.46 -20.28
CA VAL A 353 -3.36 7.07 -19.94
C VAL A 353 -2.30 6.14 -20.49
N MET A 354 -1.59 5.40 -19.61
CA MET A 354 -0.62 4.36 -20.00
C MET A 354 -1.19 2.99 -19.62
N ILE A 355 -1.10 2.01 -20.50
CA ILE A 355 -1.50 0.63 -20.20
C ILE A 355 -0.44 -0.03 -19.32
N SER A 356 -0.83 -0.49 -18.14
CA SER A 356 0.11 -1.10 -17.18
C SER A 356 0.05 -2.63 -17.15
N GLY A 357 -0.96 -3.23 -17.73
CA GLY A 357 -1.07 -4.69 -17.83
C GLY A 357 -2.30 -5.12 -18.59
N VAL A 358 -2.20 -6.23 -19.28
CA VAL A 358 -3.29 -6.89 -20.01
C VAL A 358 -3.26 -8.39 -19.76
N SER A 359 -4.43 -9.05 -19.78
CA SER A 359 -4.52 -10.52 -19.66
C SER A 359 -4.37 -11.20 -21.02
N SER A 360 -4.77 -10.56 -22.12
CA SER A 360 -4.61 -11.09 -23.48
C SER A 360 -3.14 -11.07 -23.92
N ALA A 361 -2.65 -12.20 -24.43
CA ALA A 361 -1.29 -12.30 -24.96
C ALA A 361 -1.08 -11.42 -26.20
N GLU A 362 -2.10 -11.27 -27.03
CA GLU A 362 -2.11 -10.44 -28.24
C GLU A 362 -1.87 -8.96 -27.92
N ASP A 363 -2.37 -8.50 -26.76
CA ASP A 363 -2.35 -7.11 -26.36
C ASP A 363 -1.08 -6.72 -25.58
N LYS A 364 -0.17 -7.65 -25.30
CA LYS A 364 1.10 -7.38 -24.58
C LYS A 364 1.91 -6.20 -25.16
N PRO A 365 1.94 -5.95 -26.49
CA PRO A 365 2.62 -4.77 -27.03
C PRO A 365 2.05 -3.42 -26.56
N ALA A 366 0.83 -3.37 -26.00
CA ALA A 366 0.26 -2.15 -25.41
C ALA A 366 0.85 -1.79 -24.04
N GLU A 367 1.42 -2.77 -23.30
CA GLU A 367 1.97 -2.55 -21.98
C GLU A 367 3.13 -1.54 -22.01
N GLY A 368 3.08 -0.55 -21.10
CA GLY A 368 4.03 0.57 -21.04
C GLY A 368 3.79 1.68 -22.08
N LYS A 369 2.79 1.54 -22.95
CA LYS A 369 2.48 2.55 -23.97
C LYS A 369 1.40 3.53 -23.50
N ARG A 370 1.56 4.80 -23.88
CA ARG A 370 0.51 5.80 -23.78
C ARG A 370 -0.60 5.47 -24.78
N LEU A 371 -1.84 5.40 -24.33
CA LEU A 371 -2.94 4.88 -25.15
C LEU A 371 -3.22 5.75 -26.38
N GLY A 372 -3.10 7.09 -26.27
CA GLY A 372 -3.22 7.99 -27.41
C GLY A 372 -2.20 7.66 -28.50
N GLY A 373 -0.91 7.65 -28.17
CA GLY A 373 0.17 7.32 -29.11
C GLY A 373 0.08 5.87 -29.64
N TYR A 374 -0.34 4.91 -28.82
CA TYR A 374 -0.54 3.52 -29.25
C TYR A 374 -1.67 3.40 -30.27
N ALA A 375 -2.81 4.03 -30.01
CA ALA A 375 -3.95 4.04 -30.93
C ALA A 375 -3.62 4.75 -32.26
N ALA A 376 -2.89 5.87 -32.21
CA ALA A 376 -2.41 6.57 -33.38
C ALA A 376 -1.50 5.69 -34.27
N ALA A 377 -0.61 4.92 -33.66
CA ALA A 377 0.25 3.97 -34.39
C ALA A 377 -0.55 2.83 -35.06
N LEU A 378 -1.74 2.51 -34.54
CA LEU A 378 -2.67 1.56 -35.13
C LEU A 378 -3.62 2.19 -36.17
N GLY A 379 -3.60 3.53 -36.35
CA GLY A 379 -4.54 4.26 -37.19
C GLY A 379 -6.00 4.19 -36.69
N ARG A 380 -6.20 4.10 -35.35
CA ARG A 380 -7.51 3.83 -34.73
C ARG A 380 -7.87 4.87 -33.67
N ASP A 381 -9.16 5.00 -33.39
CA ASP A 381 -9.68 5.82 -32.31
C ASP A 381 -9.25 5.23 -30.93
N PRO A 382 -8.71 6.04 -29.99
CA PRO A 382 -8.24 5.55 -28.71
C PRO A 382 -9.33 4.92 -27.83
N TYR A 383 -10.57 5.42 -27.88
CA TYR A 383 -11.69 4.83 -27.16
C TYR A 383 -11.99 3.42 -27.66
N ASP A 384 -12.01 3.22 -28.98
CA ASP A 384 -12.28 1.91 -29.58
C ASP A 384 -11.16 0.92 -29.25
N VAL A 385 -9.89 1.38 -29.22
CA VAL A 385 -8.76 0.57 -28.76
C VAL A 385 -8.93 0.19 -27.28
N ALA A 386 -9.33 1.14 -26.42
CA ALA A 386 -9.59 0.85 -24.99
C ALA A 386 -10.68 -0.22 -24.81
N VAL A 387 -11.78 -0.11 -25.55
CA VAL A 387 -12.88 -1.10 -25.52
C VAL A 387 -12.41 -2.49 -25.98
N ASP A 388 -11.60 -2.56 -27.04
CA ASP A 388 -11.10 -3.83 -27.54
C ASP A 388 -10.11 -4.49 -26.57
N LEU A 389 -9.22 -3.71 -25.93
CA LEU A 389 -8.34 -4.21 -24.87
C LEU A 389 -9.16 -4.84 -23.72
N LEU A 390 -10.22 -4.14 -23.28
CA LEU A 390 -11.13 -4.65 -22.25
C LEU A 390 -11.84 -5.93 -22.69
N ARG A 391 -12.33 -6.00 -23.94
CA ARG A 391 -13.01 -7.20 -24.48
C ARG A 391 -12.08 -8.41 -24.49
N ARG A 392 -10.90 -8.27 -25.10
CA ARG A 392 -9.95 -9.39 -25.23
C ARG A 392 -9.36 -9.83 -23.91
N SER A 393 -9.21 -8.91 -22.95
CA SER A 393 -8.70 -9.20 -21.61
C SER A 393 -9.79 -9.53 -20.57
N GLY A 394 -11.06 -9.66 -20.96
CA GLY A 394 -12.17 -9.92 -20.03
C GLY A 394 -12.30 -8.86 -18.94
N GLY A 395 -11.97 -7.59 -19.26
CA GLY A 395 -11.97 -6.46 -18.34
C GLY A 395 -10.67 -6.28 -17.53
N ASN A 396 -9.77 -7.25 -17.54
CA ASN A 396 -8.52 -7.21 -16.78
C ASN A 396 -7.43 -6.42 -17.53
N VAL A 397 -7.60 -5.12 -17.56
CA VAL A 397 -6.64 -4.16 -18.13
C VAL A 397 -6.28 -3.14 -17.07
N GLY A 398 -4.99 -3.07 -16.70
CA GLY A 398 -4.47 -2.06 -15.80
C GLY A 398 -4.09 -0.79 -16.56
N MET A 399 -4.25 0.37 -15.92
CA MET A 399 -3.80 1.66 -16.43
C MET A 399 -3.05 2.47 -15.39
N VAL A 400 -2.21 3.39 -15.87
CA VAL A 400 -1.62 4.49 -15.10
C VAL A 400 -2.16 5.80 -15.65
N GLY A 401 -2.73 6.65 -14.78
CA GLY A 401 -3.24 7.98 -15.14
C GLY A 401 -2.35 9.10 -14.61
N PHE A 402 -1.90 10.02 -15.48
CA PHE A 402 -0.99 11.13 -15.15
C PHE A 402 -1.79 12.40 -14.93
N ALA A 403 -2.19 12.69 -13.69
CA ALA A 403 -3.19 13.73 -13.43
C ALA A 403 -2.94 14.57 -12.16
N MET A 404 -1.80 14.43 -11.46
CA MET A 404 -1.55 15.09 -10.18
C MET A 404 -0.52 16.22 -10.26
N SER A 405 -0.49 17.05 -9.21
CA SER A 405 0.39 18.20 -9.04
C SER A 405 1.53 17.89 -8.06
N GLU A 406 2.78 18.24 -8.43
CA GLU A 406 3.96 18.18 -7.54
C GLU A 406 3.75 19.03 -6.29
N ARG A 407 3.24 20.27 -6.45
CA ARG A 407 2.96 21.17 -5.33
C ARG A 407 1.98 20.55 -4.32
N ASN A 408 0.92 19.91 -4.80
CA ASN A 408 -0.04 19.26 -3.91
C ASN A 408 0.53 18.02 -3.26
N LEU A 409 1.32 17.23 -4.00
CA LEU A 409 2.01 16.06 -3.46
C LEU A 409 2.93 16.44 -2.31
N GLU A 410 3.76 17.46 -2.45
CA GLU A 410 4.62 17.96 -1.37
C GLU A 410 3.83 18.38 -0.14
N ARG A 411 2.74 19.12 -0.33
CA ARG A 411 1.87 19.58 0.76
C ARG A 411 1.21 18.43 1.50
N ILE A 412 0.79 17.38 0.77
CA ILE A 412 0.20 16.17 1.37
C ILE A 412 1.25 15.39 2.16
N LEU A 413 2.46 15.19 1.60
CA LEU A 413 3.56 14.51 2.29
C LEU A 413 4.03 15.27 3.53
N ALA A 414 4.14 16.60 3.45
CA ALA A 414 4.56 17.46 4.56
C ALA A 414 3.50 17.56 5.68
N HIS A 415 2.22 17.30 5.38
CA HIS A 415 1.14 17.49 6.34
C HIS A 415 1.29 16.57 7.57
N PRO A 416 1.11 17.05 8.82
CA PRO A 416 1.40 16.27 10.04
C PRO A 416 0.59 14.98 10.19
N TYR A 417 -0.57 14.88 9.54
CA TYR A 417 -1.45 13.70 9.56
C TYR A 417 -1.29 12.79 8.33
N GLY A 418 -0.40 13.14 7.40
CA GLY A 418 -0.08 12.34 6.23
C GLY A 418 0.91 11.22 6.56
N MET A 419 0.71 10.06 5.98
CA MET A 419 1.59 8.89 6.02
C MET A 419 2.13 8.61 4.62
N VAL A 420 3.21 7.83 4.53
CA VAL A 420 3.74 7.34 3.26
C VAL A 420 3.21 5.94 3.00
N CYS A 421 2.85 5.67 1.74
CA CYS A 421 2.47 4.34 1.29
C CYS A 421 3.10 4.02 -0.07
N THR A 422 3.02 2.76 -0.50
CA THR A 422 3.34 2.39 -1.88
C THR A 422 2.10 2.41 -2.77
N ASP A 423 0.95 2.00 -2.24
CA ASP A 423 -0.24 1.68 -3.03
C ASP A 423 0.12 0.72 -4.19
N GLY A 424 1.10 -0.15 -3.94
CA GLY A 424 1.74 -1.02 -4.93
C GLY A 424 1.69 -2.49 -4.56
N GLY A 425 1.91 -3.36 -5.57
CA GLY A 425 2.09 -4.79 -5.37
C GLY A 425 3.50 -5.13 -4.87
N ALA A 426 3.67 -6.37 -4.38
CA ALA A 426 4.98 -6.95 -4.08
C ALA A 426 5.56 -7.59 -5.35
N PHE A 427 6.26 -6.77 -6.14
CA PHE A 427 6.85 -7.19 -7.41
C PHE A 427 8.26 -7.79 -7.24
N ALA A 428 8.75 -8.41 -8.32
CA ALA A 428 10.15 -8.77 -8.49
C ALA A 428 10.64 -8.34 -9.86
N ILE A 429 11.95 -8.16 -10.02
CA ILE A 429 12.54 -7.81 -11.33
C ILE A 429 12.69 -9.04 -12.24
N GLU A 430 12.52 -10.22 -11.68
CA GLU A 430 12.53 -11.51 -12.37
C GLU A 430 11.54 -12.50 -11.75
N GLY A 431 11.28 -13.61 -12.42
CA GLY A 431 10.39 -14.67 -11.93
C GLY A 431 8.90 -14.32 -12.01
N PRO A 432 8.03 -15.08 -11.30
CA PRO A 432 6.58 -15.01 -11.49
C PRO A 432 5.92 -13.71 -11.00
N ALA A 433 6.59 -12.95 -10.12
CA ALA A 433 6.11 -11.64 -9.67
C ALA A 433 6.55 -10.47 -10.59
N ARG A 434 7.30 -10.75 -11.68
CA ARG A 434 7.58 -9.79 -12.75
C ARG A 434 6.45 -9.82 -13.76
N ARG A 435 5.50 -8.88 -13.68
CA ARG A 435 4.28 -8.88 -14.50
C ARG A 435 3.91 -7.50 -15.02
N GLY A 436 3.45 -7.44 -16.28
CA GLY A 436 2.97 -6.22 -16.91
C GLY A 436 4.04 -5.13 -17.00
N HIS A 437 3.58 -3.89 -16.95
CA HIS A 437 4.42 -2.69 -16.85
C HIS A 437 3.90 -1.86 -15.66
N PRO A 438 4.25 -2.25 -14.41
CA PRO A 438 3.64 -1.67 -13.22
C PRO A 438 4.06 -0.22 -13.01
N HIS A 439 3.26 0.49 -12.22
CA HIS A 439 3.65 1.82 -11.72
C HIS A 439 4.92 1.69 -10.85
N PRO A 440 5.93 2.54 -11.00
CA PRO A 440 7.17 2.49 -10.20
C PRO A 440 6.96 2.63 -8.69
N ARG A 441 5.78 3.06 -8.24
CA ARG A 441 5.45 3.20 -6.81
C ARG A 441 5.62 1.91 -6.00
N GLY A 442 5.39 0.74 -6.61
CA GLY A 442 5.58 -0.56 -5.97
C GLY A 442 7.06 -0.94 -5.76
N LEU A 443 8.01 -0.22 -6.38
CA LEU A 443 9.43 -0.54 -6.33
C LEU A 443 10.30 0.59 -5.72
N GLY A 444 9.81 1.84 -5.65
CA GLY A 444 10.66 2.98 -5.29
C GLY A 444 10.05 4.03 -4.35
N SER A 445 8.83 3.84 -3.79
CA SER A 445 8.13 4.88 -3.02
C SER A 445 8.91 5.37 -1.80
N PHE A 446 9.39 4.48 -0.96
CA PHE A 446 10.04 4.86 0.30
C PHE A 446 11.42 5.48 0.07
N PRO A 447 12.31 4.90 -0.77
CA PRO A 447 13.56 5.56 -1.17
C PRO A 447 13.34 6.92 -1.83
N ARG A 448 12.31 7.07 -2.69
CA ARG A 448 11.97 8.34 -3.31
C ARG A 448 11.61 9.43 -2.30
N VAL A 449 10.89 9.10 -1.21
CA VAL A 449 10.60 10.07 -0.15
C VAL A 449 11.91 10.55 0.47
N LEU A 450 12.84 9.64 0.78
CA LEU A 450 14.12 9.97 1.40
C LEU A 450 15.04 10.77 0.45
N ALA A 451 15.15 10.35 -0.81
CA ALA A 451 15.95 11.05 -1.81
C ALA A 451 15.34 12.40 -2.18
N ARG A 452 14.15 12.36 -2.78
CA ARG A 452 13.56 13.53 -3.42
C ARG A 452 12.96 14.51 -2.42
N TYR A 453 12.16 14.05 -1.44
CA TYR A 453 11.39 14.95 -0.57
C TYR A 453 12.10 15.30 0.74
N VAL A 454 13.09 14.50 1.17
CA VAL A 454 13.95 14.86 2.33
C VAL A 454 15.22 15.53 1.83
N ARG A 455 16.07 14.84 1.06
CA ARG A 455 17.41 15.32 0.70
C ARG A 455 17.39 16.49 -0.30
N GLU A 456 16.66 16.34 -1.42
CA GLU A 456 16.69 17.31 -2.53
C GLU A 456 15.75 18.50 -2.28
N ARG A 457 14.46 18.23 -2.06
CA ARG A 457 13.42 19.26 -1.97
C ARG A 457 13.22 19.82 -0.56
N ARG A 458 13.70 19.11 0.47
CA ARG A 458 13.59 19.50 1.89
C ARG A 458 12.16 19.81 2.34
N ALA A 459 11.19 19.10 1.76
CA ALA A 459 9.78 19.21 2.12
C ALA A 459 9.49 18.59 3.49
N LEU A 460 10.33 17.65 3.94
CA LEU A 460 10.28 16.94 5.22
C LEU A 460 11.67 16.89 5.84
N SER A 461 11.76 16.86 7.19
CA SER A 461 12.99 16.39 7.84
C SER A 461 13.09 14.86 7.76
N LEU A 462 14.29 14.32 7.94
CA LEU A 462 14.52 12.88 7.99
C LEU A 462 13.66 12.20 9.06
N GLU A 463 13.61 12.77 10.26
CA GLU A 463 12.86 12.26 11.40
C GLU A 463 11.35 12.26 11.14
N GLN A 464 10.85 13.31 10.48
CA GLN A 464 9.45 13.39 10.07
C GLN A 464 9.11 12.30 9.04
N ALA A 465 9.99 12.09 8.04
CA ALA A 465 9.81 11.05 7.05
C ALA A 465 9.81 9.65 7.70
N ILE A 466 10.81 9.35 8.54
CA ILE A 466 10.88 8.06 9.25
C ILE A 466 9.62 7.84 10.09
N ARG A 467 9.15 8.84 10.85
CA ARG A 467 7.91 8.73 11.63
C ARG A 467 6.70 8.40 10.75
N LYS A 468 6.55 9.06 9.59
CA LYS A 468 5.46 8.85 8.63
C LYS A 468 5.53 7.51 7.91
N MET A 469 6.69 6.89 7.86
CA MET A 469 6.95 5.59 7.24
C MET A 469 7.00 4.44 8.25
N SER A 470 6.93 4.71 9.57
CA SER A 470 7.10 3.66 10.59
C SER A 470 6.08 3.76 11.73
N SER A 471 6.30 4.62 12.72
CA SER A 471 5.50 4.64 13.95
C SER A 471 4.07 5.14 13.74
N LEU A 472 3.86 6.11 12.86
CA LEU A 472 2.53 6.66 12.60
C LEU A 472 1.60 5.62 11.93
N PRO A 473 2.01 4.92 10.85
CA PRO A 473 1.22 3.84 10.27
C PRO A 473 1.06 2.64 11.21
N ALA A 474 2.10 2.25 11.95
CA ALA A 474 1.99 1.16 12.94
C ALA A 474 0.93 1.46 14.02
N ALA A 475 0.93 2.69 14.54
CA ALA A 475 -0.07 3.11 15.52
C ALA A 475 -1.49 3.16 14.94
N ARG A 476 -1.63 3.58 13.65
CA ARG A 476 -2.92 3.68 12.96
C ARG A 476 -3.64 2.34 12.90
N VAL A 477 -2.94 1.25 12.61
CA VAL A 477 -3.51 -0.10 12.49
C VAL A 477 -3.30 -0.97 13.73
N GLY A 478 -2.92 -0.38 14.87
CA GLY A 478 -2.81 -1.06 16.15
C GLY A 478 -1.66 -2.07 16.27
N LEU A 479 -0.59 -1.95 15.48
CA LEU A 479 0.59 -2.82 15.55
C LEU A 479 1.37 -2.55 16.83
N ARG A 480 1.12 -3.34 17.85
CA ARG A 480 1.80 -3.21 19.15
C ARG A 480 3.23 -3.72 19.09
N GLY A 481 4.19 -2.91 19.58
CA GLY A 481 5.60 -3.28 19.67
C GLY A 481 6.35 -3.29 18.34
N ARG A 482 5.86 -2.57 17.32
CA ARG A 482 6.49 -2.36 16.01
C ARG A 482 6.46 -0.89 15.59
N GLY A 483 7.25 -0.52 14.59
CA GLY A 483 7.33 0.84 14.04
C GLY A 483 8.17 1.82 14.87
N TRP A 484 8.83 1.35 15.93
CA TRP A 484 9.73 2.13 16.79
C TRP A 484 11.01 1.36 17.08
N LEU A 485 12.15 2.05 17.13
CA LEU A 485 13.34 1.53 17.77
C LEU A 485 13.29 1.86 19.26
N ALA A 486 12.76 0.92 20.05
CA ALA A 486 12.68 1.05 21.49
C ALA A 486 12.90 -0.31 22.14
N ARG A 487 13.48 -0.31 23.36
CA ARG A 487 13.74 -1.54 24.11
C ARG A 487 12.47 -2.39 24.25
N GLY A 488 12.59 -3.67 23.90
CA GLY A 488 11.50 -4.65 23.94
C GLY A 488 10.62 -4.70 22.68
N PHE A 489 10.75 -3.73 21.76
CA PHE A 489 10.05 -3.75 20.47
C PHE A 489 10.66 -4.80 19.54
N ALA A 490 9.90 -5.27 18.56
CA ALA A 490 10.40 -6.15 17.52
C ALA A 490 11.58 -5.48 16.80
N ALA A 491 12.62 -6.25 16.52
CA ALA A 491 13.81 -5.76 15.83
C ALA A 491 13.60 -5.73 14.31
N ASP A 492 12.52 -5.06 13.87
CA ASP A 492 12.34 -4.65 12.50
C ASP A 492 13.22 -3.40 12.30
N VAL A 493 14.32 -3.53 11.57
CA VAL A 493 15.33 -2.48 11.43
C VAL A 493 15.70 -2.31 9.98
N VAL A 494 15.79 -1.07 9.54
CA VAL A 494 16.37 -0.70 8.25
C VAL A 494 17.62 0.14 8.47
N VAL A 495 18.65 -0.14 7.68
CA VAL A 495 19.90 0.63 7.64
C VAL A 495 20.09 1.12 6.21
N PHE A 496 20.38 2.41 6.05
CA PHE A 496 20.59 3.02 4.74
C PHE A 496 21.53 4.22 4.82
N ASP A 497 22.17 4.52 3.70
CA ASP A 497 22.94 5.74 3.52
C ASP A 497 22.00 6.86 3.03
N ALA A 498 21.79 7.89 3.86
CA ALA A 498 20.91 9.01 3.53
C ALA A 498 21.47 9.90 2.41
N ALA A 499 22.77 9.85 2.16
CA ALA A 499 23.40 10.66 1.11
C ALA A 499 23.24 10.04 -0.29
N THR A 500 23.14 8.71 -0.38
CA THR A 500 23.13 7.99 -1.66
C THR A 500 21.83 7.26 -1.98
N ILE A 501 20.94 7.05 -0.99
CA ILE A 501 19.66 6.38 -1.24
C ILE A 501 18.86 7.07 -2.35
N GLU A 502 18.33 6.29 -3.29
CA GLU A 502 17.54 6.78 -4.42
C GLU A 502 16.52 5.74 -4.90
N ASP A 503 15.47 6.18 -5.60
CA ASP A 503 14.60 5.33 -6.39
C ASP A 503 15.12 5.24 -7.84
N ARG A 504 15.22 4.03 -8.39
CA ARG A 504 15.67 3.79 -9.77
C ARG A 504 14.52 3.46 -10.71
N ALA A 505 13.43 2.93 -10.17
CA ALA A 505 12.24 2.59 -10.95
C ALA A 505 11.60 3.82 -11.60
N THR A 506 11.37 3.77 -12.92
CA THR A 506 10.74 4.83 -13.68
C THR A 506 9.49 4.32 -14.40
N PHE A 507 8.69 5.23 -15.00
CA PHE A 507 7.57 4.82 -15.85
C PHE A 507 8.02 4.19 -17.18
N ALA A 508 9.25 4.41 -17.62
CA ALA A 508 9.80 3.78 -18.81
C ALA A 508 10.44 2.41 -18.48
N ASP A 509 11.07 2.29 -17.32
CA ASP A 509 11.68 1.06 -16.83
C ASP A 509 11.35 0.86 -15.35
N PRO A 510 10.19 0.23 -15.05
CA PRO A 510 9.70 0.10 -13.68
C PRO A 510 10.41 -1.01 -12.88
N PHE A 511 11.06 -1.97 -13.51
CA PHE A 511 11.65 -3.14 -12.85
C PHE A 511 13.10 -2.89 -12.39
N GLN A 512 13.26 -1.86 -11.55
CA GLN A 512 14.54 -1.50 -10.92
C GLN A 512 14.38 -1.48 -9.40
N TYR A 513 15.32 -2.10 -8.67
CA TYR A 513 15.40 -1.94 -7.22
C TYR A 513 16.18 -0.68 -6.86
N PRO A 514 15.90 -0.07 -5.70
CA PRO A 514 16.68 1.04 -5.14
C PRO A 514 18.14 0.75 -4.96
#